data_6e15a70b253df456640ede1039c62dbc
#
_entry.id   6e15a70b253df456640ede1039c62dbc
#
_cell.length_a   1.000
_cell.length_b   1.000
_cell.length_c   1.000
_cell.angle_alpha   90.00
_cell.angle_beta   90.00
_cell.angle_gamma   90.00
#
_symmetry.space_group_name_H-M   'P 1'
#
loop_
_entity.id
_entity.type
_entity.pdbx_description
1 polymer ?
#
loop_
_entity_poly.entity_id
_entity_poly.type
_entity_poly.pdbx_seq_one_letter_code
_entity_poly.pdbx_strand_id
1 'polypeptide(L)'
;YIIGAELEGIIGSLFNPAHRTQGWHSTGTVGVIGAVAAIGALRGLHGESLAQLLSLAATQSAGMFFQSGTDGKPLHAGLAARNGVWAYELLQHTSLKT
;
A
#
# COMPACT_ATOMS: atom_id res chain seq x y z
N TYR A 1 6.93 -10.87 2.48
CA TYR A 1 5.74 -10.89 3.33
C TYR A 1 5.99 -10.28 4.71
N ILE A 2 7.02 -10.73 5.41
CA ILE A 2 7.29 -10.26 6.77
C ILE A 2 7.58 -8.76 6.79
N ILE A 3 8.42 -8.28 5.89
CA ILE A 3 8.78 -6.87 5.81
C ILE A 3 7.54 -6.01 5.50
N GLY A 4 6.72 -6.46 4.56
CA GLY A 4 5.49 -5.75 4.22
C GLY A 4 4.54 -5.69 5.39
N ALA A 5 4.34 -6.81 6.10
CA ALA A 5 3.47 -6.87 7.26
C ALA A 5 3.97 -5.98 8.40
N GLU A 6 5.28 -5.92 8.63
CA GLU A 6 5.85 -5.05 9.66
C GLU A 6 5.59 -3.58 9.35
N LEU A 7 5.82 -3.15 8.11
CA LEU A 7 5.58 -1.77 7.73
C LEU A 7 4.09 -1.41 7.82
N GLU A 8 3.21 -2.29 7.40
CA GLU A 8 1.77 -2.10 7.54
C GLU A 8 1.39 -1.93 9.02
N GLY A 9 1.96 -2.74 9.90
CA GLY A 9 1.71 -2.66 11.33
C GLY A 9 2.12 -1.32 11.92
N ILE A 10 3.29 -0.83 11.54
CA ILE A 10 3.80 0.47 12.01
C ILE A 10 2.91 1.61 11.53
N ILE A 11 2.61 1.65 10.23
CA ILE A 11 1.80 2.72 9.66
C ILE A 11 0.37 2.64 10.19
N GLY A 12 -0.19 1.44 10.28
CA GLY A 12 -1.53 1.25 10.81
C GLY A 12 -1.67 1.72 12.25
N SER A 13 -0.66 1.46 13.10
CA SER A 13 -0.70 1.90 14.48
C SER A 13 -0.60 3.42 14.62
N LEU A 14 0.04 4.10 13.66
CA LEU A 14 0.12 5.55 13.66
C LEU A 14 -1.21 6.21 13.28
N PHE A 15 -1.98 5.59 12.40
CA PHE A 15 -3.20 6.19 11.87
C PHE A 15 -4.49 5.71 12.52
N ASN A 16 -4.54 4.48 13.01
CA ASN A 16 -5.73 3.96 13.68
C ASN A 16 -5.73 4.40 15.16
N PRO A 17 -6.89 4.63 15.77
CA PRO A 17 -8.24 4.41 15.21
C PRO A 17 -8.78 5.56 14.36
N ALA A 18 -8.11 6.71 14.31
CA ALA A 18 -8.62 7.88 13.59
C ALA A 18 -8.91 7.59 12.11
N HIS A 19 -8.00 6.88 11.44
CA HIS A 19 -8.13 6.48 10.06
C HIS A 19 -9.43 5.70 9.81
N ARG A 20 -9.69 4.73 10.64
CA ARG A 20 -10.88 3.89 10.58
C ARG A 20 -12.15 4.70 10.90
N THR A 21 -12.07 5.56 11.90
CA THR A 21 -13.18 6.40 12.31
C THR A 21 -13.60 7.35 11.20
N GLN A 22 -12.66 7.78 10.35
CA GLN A 22 -12.94 8.63 9.21
C GLN A 22 -13.48 7.85 8.00
N GLY A 23 -13.64 6.54 8.12
CA GLY A 23 -14.29 5.73 7.09
C GLY A 23 -13.34 4.95 6.18
N TRP A 24 -12.05 4.91 6.49
CA TRP A 24 -11.08 4.20 5.68
C TRP A 24 -10.89 2.75 6.12
N HIS A 25 -10.65 1.87 5.16
CA HIS A 25 -10.34 0.46 5.42
C HIS A 25 -8.83 0.25 5.25
N SER A 26 -8.14 -0.09 6.35
CA SER A 26 -6.68 -0.20 6.36
C SER A 26 -6.12 -1.19 5.36
N THR A 27 -6.83 -2.29 5.09
CA THR A 27 -6.38 -3.27 4.09
C THR A 27 -6.17 -2.64 2.73
N GLY A 28 -7.08 -1.74 2.31
CA GLY A 28 -6.95 -1.06 1.02
C GLY A 28 -5.98 0.10 1.06
N THR A 29 -5.97 0.86 2.16
CA THR A 29 -5.16 2.09 2.24
C THR A 29 -3.71 1.82 2.62
N VAL A 30 -3.47 0.95 3.60
CA VAL A 30 -2.12 0.63 4.09
C VAL A 30 -1.55 -0.59 3.38
N GLY A 31 -2.41 -1.49 2.91
CA GLY A 31 -1.98 -2.73 2.26
C GLY A 31 -1.12 -2.51 1.02
N VAL A 32 -1.41 -1.49 0.22
CA VAL A 32 -0.60 -1.18 -0.97
C VAL A 32 0.83 -0.79 -0.58
N ILE A 33 1.00 -0.10 0.54
CA ILE A 33 2.32 0.27 1.04
C ILE A 33 3.08 -0.98 1.48
N GLY A 34 2.41 -1.91 2.16
CA GLY A 34 2.99 -3.20 2.52
C GLY A 34 3.43 -4.00 1.30
N ALA A 35 2.60 -4.02 0.25
CA ALA A 35 2.92 -4.73 -0.98
C ALA A 35 4.19 -4.18 -1.63
N VAL A 36 4.34 -2.85 -1.74
CA VAL A 36 5.54 -2.27 -2.35
C VAL A 36 6.77 -2.42 -1.45
N ALA A 37 6.60 -2.44 -0.13
CA ALA A 37 7.72 -2.69 0.77
C ALA A 37 8.30 -4.09 0.53
N ALA A 38 7.44 -5.09 0.33
CA ALA A 38 7.87 -6.44 0.01
C ALA A 38 8.57 -6.51 -1.34
N ILE A 39 8.01 -5.84 -2.35
CA ILE A 39 8.62 -5.79 -3.70
C ILE A 39 9.98 -5.09 -3.64
N GLY A 40 10.06 -3.98 -2.94
CA GLY A 40 11.31 -3.23 -2.77
C GLY A 40 12.40 -4.08 -2.14
N ALA A 41 12.06 -4.84 -1.09
CA ALA A 41 12.99 -5.73 -0.43
C ALA A 41 13.48 -6.84 -1.36
N LEU A 42 12.56 -7.45 -2.12
CA LEU A 42 12.90 -8.50 -3.09
C LEU A 42 13.81 -8.00 -4.21
N ARG A 43 13.61 -6.77 -4.65
CA ARG A 43 14.38 -6.18 -5.75
C ARG A 43 15.60 -5.40 -5.29
N GLY A 44 15.85 -5.35 -3.98
CA GLY A 44 17.01 -4.65 -3.44
C GLY A 44 16.95 -3.13 -3.57
N LEU A 45 15.75 -2.57 -3.68
CA LEU A 45 15.57 -1.12 -3.77
C LEU A 45 15.87 -0.46 -2.43
N HIS A 46 16.52 0.68 -2.48
CA HIS A 46 16.84 1.45 -1.28
C HIS A 46 17.00 2.92 -1.67
N GLY A 47 17.11 3.78 -0.65
CA GLY A 47 17.30 5.21 -0.86
C GLY A 47 16.18 5.84 -1.66
N GLU A 48 16.54 6.62 -2.67
CA GLU A 48 15.58 7.38 -3.47
C GLU A 48 14.64 6.48 -4.26
N SER A 49 15.13 5.37 -4.78
CA SER A 49 14.28 4.43 -5.53
C SER A 49 13.16 3.88 -4.67
N LEU A 50 13.46 3.51 -3.44
CA LEU A 50 12.45 3.01 -2.51
C LEU A 50 11.47 4.12 -2.11
N ALA A 51 11.97 5.33 -1.88
CA ALA A 51 11.12 6.47 -1.54
C ALA A 51 10.14 6.78 -2.67
N GLN A 52 10.60 6.74 -3.92
CA GLN A 52 9.73 6.94 -5.08
C GLN A 52 8.66 5.86 -5.18
N LEU A 53 9.03 4.61 -4.94
CA LEU A 53 8.08 3.50 -4.97
C LEU A 53 7.00 3.68 -3.90
N LEU A 54 7.39 4.04 -2.69
CA LEU A 54 6.45 4.30 -1.60
C LEU A 54 5.51 5.46 -1.92
N SER A 55 6.02 6.52 -2.53
CA SER A 55 5.20 7.66 -2.97
C SER A 55 4.16 7.23 -3.99
N LEU A 56 4.55 6.45 -4.99
CA LEU A 56 3.61 5.94 -5.99
C LEU A 56 2.56 5.05 -5.36
N ALA A 57 2.94 4.24 -4.38
CA ALA A 57 2.00 3.41 -3.65
C ALA A 57 1.00 4.26 -2.87
N ALA A 58 1.47 5.31 -2.22
CA ALA A 58 0.61 6.15 -1.40
C ALA A 58 -0.52 6.80 -2.20
N THR A 59 -0.25 7.20 -3.46
CA THR A 59 -1.30 7.79 -4.30
C THR A 59 -2.41 6.80 -4.66
N GLN A 60 -2.16 5.52 -4.50
CA GLN A 60 -3.11 4.47 -4.85
C GLN A 60 -3.84 3.91 -3.64
N SER A 61 -3.61 4.47 -2.45
CA SER A 61 -4.30 4.04 -1.25
C SER A 61 -5.79 4.34 -1.37
N ALA A 62 -6.63 3.33 -1.18
CA ALA A 62 -8.08 3.45 -1.33
C ALA A 62 -8.79 2.37 -0.51
N GLY A 63 -10.08 2.55 -0.32
CA GLY A 63 -10.92 1.57 0.33
C GLY A 63 -11.67 2.15 1.51
N MET A 64 -13.00 2.05 1.48
CA MET A 64 -13.84 2.58 2.54
C MET A 64 -14.21 1.47 3.52
N PHE A 65 -14.23 1.81 4.79
CA PHE A 65 -14.55 0.83 5.84
C PHE A 65 -15.96 0.28 5.73
N PHE A 66 -16.91 1.04 5.17
CA PHE A 66 -18.28 0.55 5.04
C PHE A 66 -18.41 -0.70 4.16
N GLN A 67 -17.38 -1.02 3.37
CA GLN A 67 -17.34 -2.27 2.60
C GLN A 67 -17.04 -3.49 3.47
N SER A 68 -16.69 -3.29 4.74
CA SER A 68 -16.46 -4.40 5.66
C SER A 68 -17.72 -5.27 5.77
N GLY A 69 -17.56 -6.57 5.59
CA GLY A 69 -18.68 -7.50 5.57
C GLY A 69 -19.34 -7.68 4.21
N THR A 70 -18.88 -7.00 3.18
CA THR A 70 -19.34 -7.17 1.80
C THR A 70 -18.25 -7.78 0.94
N ASP A 71 -18.56 -8.04 -0.33
CA ASP A 71 -17.55 -8.52 -1.29
C ASP A 71 -16.46 -7.47 -1.58
N GLY A 72 -16.71 -6.20 -1.24
CA GLY A 72 -15.71 -5.15 -1.36
C GLY A 72 -14.52 -5.35 -0.44
N LYS A 73 -14.71 -6.01 0.71
CA LYS A 73 -13.61 -6.22 1.65
C LYS A 73 -12.47 -7.07 1.07
N PRO A 74 -12.72 -8.27 0.52
CA PRO A 74 -11.65 -9.01 -0.15
C PRO A 74 -11.15 -8.32 -1.40
N LEU A 75 -11.99 -7.53 -2.09
CA LEU A 75 -11.56 -6.74 -3.24
C LEU A 75 -10.49 -5.72 -2.85
N HIS A 76 -10.61 -5.10 -1.67
CA HIS A 76 -9.60 -4.14 -1.20
C HIS A 76 -8.22 -4.78 -1.11
N ALA A 77 -8.13 -6.01 -0.60
CA ALA A 77 -6.86 -6.73 -0.51
C ALA A 77 -6.28 -7.00 -1.90
N GLY A 78 -7.11 -7.46 -2.82
CA GLY A 78 -6.69 -7.73 -4.21
C GLY A 78 -6.25 -6.46 -4.92
N LEU A 79 -6.98 -5.36 -4.75
CA LEU A 79 -6.61 -4.08 -5.35
C LEU A 79 -5.32 -3.53 -4.75
N ALA A 80 -5.12 -3.67 -3.44
CA ALA A 80 -3.89 -3.23 -2.79
C ALA A 80 -2.68 -3.97 -3.36
N ALA A 81 -2.77 -5.29 -3.50
CA ALA A 81 -1.70 -6.09 -4.08
C ALA A 81 -1.44 -5.71 -5.54
N ARG A 82 -2.49 -5.58 -6.35
CA ARG A 82 -2.38 -5.18 -7.75
C ARG A 82 -1.73 -3.81 -7.87
N ASN A 83 -2.17 -2.86 -7.06
CA ASN A 83 -1.66 -1.50 -7.11
C ASN A 83 -0.20 -1.41 -6.66
N GLY A 84 0.24 -2.31 -5.75
CA GLY A 84 1.64 -2.41 -5.39
C GLY A 84 2.50 -2.83 -6.57
N VAL A 85 2.10 -3.88 -7.29
CA VAL A 85 2.79 -4.33 -8.49
C VAL A 85 2.76 -3.24 -9.56
N TRP A 86 1.62 -2.58 -9.73
CA TRP A 86 1.47 -1.48 -10.69
C TRP A 86 2.41 -0.32 -10.39
N ALA A 87 2.56 0.05 -9.10
CA ALA A 87 3.48 1.10 -8.70
C ALA A 87 4.92 0.75 -9.07
N TYR A 88 5.32 -0.51 -8.86
CA TYR A 88 6.66 -0.96 -9.23
C TYR A 88 6.87 -0.89 -10.74
N GLU A 89 5.88 -1.33 -11.54
CA GLU A 89 5.95 -1.26 -12.99
C GLU A 89 6.08 0.19 -13.47
N LEU A 90 5.32 1.11 -12.88
CA LEU A 90 5.43 2.53 -13.22
C LEU A 90 6.83 3.07 -12.95
N LEU A 91 7.42 2.68 -11.82
CA LEU A 91 8.77 3.12 -11.47
C LEU A 91 9.82 2.61 -12.48
N GLN A 92 9.67 1.37 -12.93
CA GLN A 92 10.63 0.72 -13.83
C GLN A 92 10.52 1.21 -15.28
N HIS A 93 9.33 1.55 -15.75
CA HIS A 93 9.07 1.74 -17.17
C HIS A 93 8.68 3.16 -17.55
N THR A 94 8.68 4.09 -16.61
CA THR A 94 8.34 5.48 -16.90
C THR A 94 9.36 6.42 -16.25
N SER A 95 9.27 7.70 -16.61
CA SER A 95 10.08 8.76 -16.01
C SER A 95 9.24 9.62 -15.06
N LEU A 96 8.22 9.05 -14.45
CA LEU A 96 7.40 9.77 -13.49
C LEU A 96 8.23 10.26 -12.32
N LYS A 97 8.00 11.50 -11.94
CA LYS A 97 8.61 12.10 -10.74
C LYS A 97 7.60 12.07 -9.59
N THR A 98 8.11 11.80 -8.42
CA THR A 98 7.28 11.72 -7.22
C THR A 98 7.77 12.69 -6.16
#